data_abb6ac8c956954fc43b5138ce169d9f2
#
_entry.id   abb6ac8c956954fc43b5138ce169d9f2
#
_cell.length_a   1.000
_cell.length_b   1.000
_cell.length_c   1.000
_cell.angle_alpha   90.00
_cell.angle_beta   90.00
_cell.angle_gamma   90.00
#
_symmetry.space_group_name_H-M   'P 1'
#
loop_
_entity.id
_entity.type
_entity.pdbx_description
1 polymer ?
#
loop_
_entity_poly.entity_id
_entity_poly.type
_entity_poly.pdbx_seq_one_letter_code
_entity_poly.pdbx_strand_id
1 'polypeptide(L)'
;MREEIISSQEVYVPPEERNVGMVFQDYALFPHLDVKSNISFGLSKHQIKSGRLNEVIDMCNLNDYRNKLPQELSGGQQQRVALARALAPNPEVILLDEPFTSLDAHMARDLRDEVVTLLRETETTAIIVTHDQEEALSVCDVVSVLEDGKVIQSATPQEIYLNPISQTVANSVGDPNILKGFSINGMVETSLGTFVSAYDGALDVSIRPECIELNLDSDGSYVVKECTFYGHDQVISFQNSKGEVFRERSLPNTIYETG
;
A
#
# COMPACT_ATOMS: atom_id res chain seq x y z
N MET A 1 -17.68 14.70 4.01
CA MET A 1 -18.68 13.64 3.76
C MET A 1 -20.01 14.08 4.36
N ARG A 2 -21.09 13.89 3.62
CA ARG A 2 -22.44 14.03 4.21
C ARG A 2 -22.62 12.89 5.19
N GLU A 3 -23.17 13.16 6.38
CA GLU A 3 -23.55 12.13 7.35
C GLU A 3 -24.87 11.47 6.91
N GLU A 4 -24.81 10.72 5.80
CA GLU A 4 -25.95 10.00 5.27
C GLU A 4 -25.71 8.49 5.40
N ILE A 5 -26.64 7.79 6.02
CA ILE A 5 -26.56 6.34 6.16
C ILE A 5 -26.95 5.70 4.82
N ILE A 6 -26.00 5.06 4.16
CA ILE A 6 -26.20 4.40 2.87
C ILE A 6 -26.51 2.90 3.01
N SER A 7 -26.18 2.30 4.17
CA SER A 7 -26.50 0.89 4.44
C SER A 7 -26.61 0.66 5.95
N SER A 8 -27.73 0.08 6.38
CA SER A 8 -28.01 -0.37 7.74
C SER A 8 -29.01 -1.52 7.69
N GLN A 9 -29.53 -1.95 8.85
CA GLN A 9 -30.65 -2.93 8.89
C GLN A 9 -31.94 -2.38 8.28
N GLU A 10 -32.12 -1.05 8.26
CA GLU A 10 -33.36 -0.38 7.84
C GLU A 10 -33.18 0.41 6.53
N VAL A 11 -31.96 0.74 6.15
CA VAL A 11 -31.65 1.58 4.98
C VAL A 11 -30.72 0.83 4.03
N TYR A 12 -31.09 0.79 2.76
CA TYR A 12 -30.24 0.30 1.69
C TYR A 12 -30.34 1.23 0.48
N VAL A 13 -29.26 1.95 0.21
CA VAL A 13 -29.12 2.76 -1.00
C VAL A 13 -28.45 1.89 -2.07
N PRO A 14 -29.04 1.72 -3.28
CA PRO A 14 -28.43 0.96 -4.35
C PRO A 14 -27.04 1.52 -4.72
N PRO A 15 -26.08 0.67 -5.14
CA PRO A 15 -24.72 1.11 -5.46
C PRO A 15 -24.63 2.27 -6.46
N GLU A 16 -25.50 2.27 -7.48
CA GLU A 16 -25.58 3.30 -8.52
C GLU A 16 -26.04 4.68 -8.00
N GLU A 17 -26.65 4.73 -6.82
CA GLU A 17 -27.13 5.97 -6.19
C GLU A 17 -26.14 6.51 -5.11
N ARG A 18 -25.07 5.77 -4.80
CA ARG A 18 -24.15 6.11 -3.70
C ARG A 18 -23.15 7.21 -4.02
N ASN A 19 -23.08 7.66 -5.25
CA ASN A 19 -22.07 8.63 -5.73
C ASN A 19 -20.62 8.18 -5.45
N VAL A 20 -20.35 6.88 -5.65
CA VAL A 20 -19.05 6.22 -5.45
C VAL A 20 -18.54 5.74 -6.80
N GLY A 21 -17.30 6.11 -7.13
CA GLY A 21 -16.56 5.53 -8.24
C GLY A 21 -15.85 4.25 -7.83
N MET A 22 -15.62 3.31 -8.77
CA MET A 22 -14.85 2.11 -8.50
C MET A 22 -13.93 1.76 -9.67
N VAL A 23 -12.70 1.41 -9.37
CA VAL A 23 -11.71 0.83 -10.26
C VAL A 23 -11.40 -0.57 -9.77
N PHE A 24 -11.66 -1.57 -10.59
CA PHE A 24 -11.40 -2.97 -10.31
C PHE A 24 -9.97 -3.35 -10.70
N GLN A 25 -9.44 -4.42 -10.14
CA GLN A 25 -8.10 -4.94 -10.39
C GLN A 25 -7.84 -5.25 -11.88
N ASP A 26 -8.84 -5.73 -12.61
CA ASP A 26 -8.80 -6.01 -14.05
C ASP A 26 -9.25 -4.82 -14.92
N TYR A 27 -9.38 -3.62 -14.30
CA TYR A 27 -9.87 -2.38 -14.88
C TYR A 27 -11.32 -2.41 -15.36
N ALA A 28 -11.89 -3.57 -15.63
CA ALA A 28 -13.26 -3.81 -16.10
C ALA A 28 -13.71 -2.83 -17.20
N LEU A 29 -12.82 -2.55 -18.17
CA LEU A 29 -13.15 -1.70 -19.32
C LEU A 29 -14.12 -2.41 -20.27
N PHE A 30 -15.02 -1.66 -20.89
CA PHE A 30 -15.92 -2.18 -21.91
C PHE A 30 -15.11 -2.42 -23.20
N PRO A 31 -14.86 -3.69 -23.62
CA PRO A 31 -13.90 -3.99 -24.69
C PRO A 31 -14.39 -3.57 -26.08
N HIS A 32 -15.69 -3.33 -26.25
CA HIS A 32 -16.34 -2.90 -27.48
C HIS A 32 -16.51 -1.38 -27.60
N LEU A 33 -16.13 -0.63 -26.56
CA LEU A 33 -16.17 0.83 -26.51
C LEU A 33 -14.75 1.40 -26.59
N ASP A 34 -14.58 2.49 -27.34
CA ASP A 34 -13.35 3.26 -27.33
C ASP A 34 -13.15 4.00 -25.98
N VAL A 35 -11.98 4.61 -25.80
CA VAL A 35 -11.62 5.36 -24.59
C VAL A 35 -12.67 6.42 -24.25
N LYS A 36 -13.03 7.25 -25.24
CA LYS A 36 -14.02 8.31 -25.08
C LYS A 36 -15.37 7.75 -24.62
N SER A 37 -15.83 6.66 -25.21
CA SER A 37 -17.10 6.00 -24.91
C SER A 37 -17.06 5.31 -23.53
N ASN A 38 -15.93 4.69 -23.16
CA ASN A 38 -15.72 4.14 -21.83
C ASN A 38 -15.86 5.22 -20.75
N ILE A 39 -15.17 6.36 -20.93
CA ILE A 39 -15.19 7.46 -19.94
C ILE A 39 -16.57 8.11 -19.87
N SER A 40 -17.24 8.29 -21.01
CA SER A 40 -18.56 8.93 -21.05
C SER A 40 -19.70 8.04 -20.58
N PHE A 41 -19.47 6.75 -20.33
CA PHE A 41 -20.53 5.79 -20.03
C PHE A 41 -21.36 6.18 -18.78
N GLY A 42 -20.72 6.69 -17.73
CA GLY A 42 -21.38 7.16 -16.51
C GLY A 42 -21.83 8.62 -16.53
N LEU A 43 -21.56 9.36 -17.63
CA LEU A 43 -21.88 10.78 -17.70
C LEU A 43 -23.34 11.04 -18.14
N SER A 44 -23.99 11.97 -17.46
CA SER A 44 -25.27 12.51 -17.90
C SER A 44 -25.10 13.37 -19.17
N LYS A 45 -26.19 13.55 -19.92
CA LYS A 45 -26.21 14.44 -21.10
C LYS A 45 -25.78 15.88 -20.76
N HIS A 46 -26.07 16.33 -19.54
CA HIS A 46 -25.67 17.65 -19.07
C HIS A 46 -24.16 17.75 -18.88
N GLN A 47 -23.54 16.76 -18.21
CA GLN A 47 -22.09 16.70 -17.98
C GLN A 47 -21.30 16.61 -19.30
N ILE A 48 -21.81 15.85 -20.29
CA ILE A 48 -21.19 15.79 -21.63
C ILE A 48 -21.23 17.18 -22.30
N LYS A 49 -22.39 17.87 -22.24
CA LYS A 49 -22.53 19.20 -22.84
C LYS A 49 -21.72 20.29 -22.14
N SER A 50 -21.49 20.16 -20.84
CA SER A 50 -20.66 21.11 -20.07
C SER A 50 -19.15 20.95 -20.33
N GLY A 51 -18.73 19.95 -21.10
CA GLY A 51 -17.32 19.72 -21.42
C GLY A 51 -16.59 18.78 -20.43
N ARG A 52 -17.26 18.23 -19.43
CA ARG A 52 -16.66 17.36 -18.40
C ARG A 52 -15.87 16.19 -18.99
N LEU A 53 -16.35 15.58 -20.08
CA LEU A 53 -15.65 14.50 -20.77
C LEU A 53 -14.25 14.92 -21.25
N ASN A 54 -14.15 16.11 -21.87
CA ASN A 54 -12.85 16.59 -22.35
C ASN A 54 -11.92 16.94 -21.19
N GLU A 55 -12.44 17.58 -20.16
CA GLU A 55 -11.70 17.88 -18.95
C GLU A 55 -11.07 16.63 -18.34
N VAL A 56 -11.83 15.56 -18.16
CA VAL A 56 -11.33 14.31 -17.58
C VAL A 56 -10.31 13.60 -18.50
N ILE A 57 -10.54 13.62 -19.82
CA ILE A 57 -9.58 13.08 -20.78
C ILE A 57 -8.25 13.85 -20.73
N ASP A 58 -8.29 15.17 -20.61
CA ASP A 58 -7.11 16.02 -20.49
C ASP A 58 -6.38 15.77 -19.16
N MET A 59 -7.09 15.71 -18.06
CA MET A 59 -6.55 15.42 -16.72
C MET A 59 -5.81 14.09 -16.66
N CYS A 60 -6.34 13.06 -17.33
CA CYS A 60 -5.74 11.71 -17.35
C CYS A 60 -4.74 11.50 -18.51
N ASN A 61 -4.34 12.56 -19.24
CA ASN A 61 -3.41 12.49 -20.38
C ASN A 61 -3.83 11.46 -21.46
N LEU A 62 -5.13 11.42 -21.79
CA LEU A 62 -5.71 10.42 -22.71
C LEU A 62 -6.07 10.98 -24.10
N ASN A 63 -5.66 12.19 -24.45
CA ASN A 63 -6.01 12.85 -25.70
C ASN A 63 -5.68 12.05 -26.95
N ASP A 64 -4.47 11.49 -27.01
CA ASP A 64 -3.98 10.73 -28.16
C ASP A 64 -4.62 9.35 -28.30
N TYR A 65 -5.37 8.92 -27.28
CA TYR A 65 -5.96 7.58 -27.19
C TYR A 65 -7.48 7.57 -27.32
N ARG A 66 -8.13 8.73 -27.51
CA ARG A 66 -9.60 8.92 -27.45
C ARG A 66 -10.41 7.89 -28.24
N ASN A 67 -9.91 7.49 -29.42
CA ASN A 67 -10.62 6.61 -30.35
C ASN A 67 -10.05 5.18 -30.36
N LYS A 68 -9.12 4.84 -29.44
CA LYS A 68 -8.57 3.49 -29.32
C LYS A 68 -9.48 2.60 -28.50
N LEU A 69 -9.50 1.33 -28.85
CA LEU A 69 -10.15 0.29 -28.06
C LEU A 69 -9.23 -0.17 -26.92
N PRO A 70 -9.75 -0.71 -25.78
CA PRO A 70 -8.94 -1.17 -24.67
C PRO A 70 -7.79 -2.11 -25.05
N GLN A 71 -8.00 -3.03 -25.99
CA GLN A 71 -6.98 -3.98 -26.46
C GLN A 71 -5.82 -3.33 -27.25
N GLU A 72 -5.93 -2.06 -27.61
CA GLU A 72 -4.89 -1.29 -28.31
C GLU A 72 -4.05 -0.45 -27.33
N LEU A 73 -4.32 -0.57 -26.02
CA LEU A 73 -3.71 0.21 -24.96
C LEU A 73 -2.77 -0.67 -24.11
N SER A 74 -1.69 -0.07 -23.59
CA SER A 74 -0.88 -0.69 -22.54
C SER A 74 -1.66 -0.79 -21.24
N GLY A 75 -1.22 -1.65 -20.30
CA GLY A 75 -1.86 -1.81 -18.99
C GLY A 75 -2.01 -0.48 -18.24
N GLY A 76 -0.96 0.35 -18.18
CA GLY A 76 -1.03 1.67 -17.54
C GLY A 76 -2.00 2.63 -18.23
N GLN A 77 -2.13 2.56 -19.59
CA GLN A 77 -3.13 3.34 -20.31
C GLN A 77 -4.55 2.86 -20.01
N GLN A 78 -4.77 1.53 -19.93
CA GLN A 78 -6.07 0.96 -19.55
C GLN A 78 -6.46 1.40 -18.13
N GLN A 79 -5.52 1.42 -17.21
CA GLN A 79 -5.75 1.89 -15.84
C GLN A 79 -6.14 3.37 -15.81
N ARG A 80 -5.44 4.25 -16.55
CA ARG A 80 -5.82 5.65 -16.69
C ARG A 80 -7.24 5.81 -17.23
N VAL A 81 -7.64 4.98 -18.19
CA VAL A 81 -9.02 5.00 -18.73
C VAL A 81 -10.03 4.57 -17.66
N ALA A 82 -9.73 3.53 -16.88
CA ALA A 82 -10.59 3.07 -15.78
C ALA A 82 -10.74 4.15 -14.69
N LEU A 83 -9.63 4.78 -14.32
CA LEU A 83 -9.63 5.90 -13.37
C LEU A 83 -10.43 7.10 -13.90
N ALA A 84 -10.19 7.49 -15.15
CA ALA A 84 -10.93 8.54 -15.82
C ALA A 84 -12.44 8.27 -15.86
N ARG A 85 -12.83 7.02 -16.16
CA ARG A 85 -14.23 6.58 -16.15
C ARG A 85 -14.85 6.70 -14.76
N ALA A 86 -14.11 6.31 -13.71
CA ALA A 86 -14.56 6.37 -12.33
C ALA A 86 -14.67 7.82 -11.81
N LEU A 87 -13.77 8.71 -12.22
CA LEU A 87 -13.75 10.13 -11.85
C LEU A 87 -14.70 11.01 -12.65
N ALA A 88 -15.09 10.57 -13.86
CA ALA A 88 -15.90 11.37 -14.76
C ALA A 88 -17.23 11.87 -14.15
N PRO A 89 -18.00 11.05 -13.41
CA PRO A 89 -19.23 11.49 -12.75
C PRO A 89 -19.02 12.49 -11.61
N ASN A 90 -17.78 12.74 -11.19
CA ASN A 90 -17.39 13.53 -10.02
C ASN A 90 -17.88 12.91 -8.70
N PRO A 91 -17.42 11.68 -8.38
CA PRO A 91 -17.85 10.97 -7.18
C PRO A 91 -17.30 11.64 -5.90
N GLU A 92 -18.00 11.46 -4.77
CA GLU A 92 -17.49 11.88 -3.45
C GLU A 92 -16.37 10.97 -2.94
N VAL A 93 -16.42 9.68 -3.32
CA VAL A 93 -15.44 8.66 -2.93
C VAL A 93 -15.11 7.79 -4.12
N ILE A 94 -13.85 7.42 -4.28
CA ILE A 94 -13.40 6.41 -5.23
C ILE A 94 -12.81 5.20 -4.50
N LEU A 95 -13.21 4.00 -4.92
CA LEU A 95 -12.67 2.73 -4.44
C LEU A 95 -11.69 2.21 -5.46
N LEU A 96 -10.47 1.90 -5.06
CA LEU A 96 -9.40 1.36 -5.92
C LEU A 96 -9.02 -0.02 -5.36
N ASP A 97 -9.31 -1.07 -6.13
CA ASP A 97 -9.05 -2.44 -5.74
C ASP A 97 -7.78 -2.94 -6.44
N GLU A 98 -6.69 -3.08 -5.67
CA GLU A 98 -5.34 -3.46 -6.14
C GLU A 98 -4.91 -2.74 -7.43
N PRO A 99 -4.96 -1.40 -7.46
CA PRO A 99 -4.90 -0.66 -8.72
C PRO A 99 -3.56 -0.77 -9.44
N PHE A 100 -2.45 -1.13 -8.76
CA PHE A 100 -1.11 -1.11 -9.35
C PHE A 100 -0.48 -2.51 -9.53
N THR A 101 -1.18 -3.57 -9.13
CA THR A 101 -0.64 -4.95 -9.09
C THR A 101 -0.33 -5.53 -10.47
N SER A 102 -1.01 -5.08 -11.52
CA SER A 102 -0.87 -5.63 -12.88
C SER A 102 0.28 -5.03 -13.69
N LEU A 103 1.10 -4.16 -13.10
CA LEU A 103 2.15 -3.40 -13.79
C LEU A 103 3.55 -3.85 -13.33
N ASP A 104 4.56 -3.59 -14.17
CA ASP A 104 5.94 -3.68 -13.73
C ASP A 104 6.27 -2.60 -12.69
N ALA A 105 7.27 -2.85 -11.84
CA ALA A 105 7.59 -2.02 -10.67
C ALA A 105 7.92 -0.55 -11.02
N HIS A 106 8.52 -0.27 -12.19
CA HIS A 106 8.84 1.10 -12.59
C HIS A 106 7.56 1.84 -13.02
N MET A 107 6.77 1.19 -13.88
CA MET A 107 5.52 1.74 -14.37
C MET A 107 4.48 1.92 -13.24
N ALA A 108 4.45 0.99 -12.27
CA ALA A 108 3.58 1.10 -11.10
C ALA A 108 3.89 2.33 -10.26
N ARG A 109 5.19 2.64 -10.06
CA ARG A 109 5.61 3.83 -9.29
C ARG A 109 5.18 5.13 -9.96
N ASP A 110 5.48 5.30 -11.26
CA ASP A 110 5.14 6.52 -11.99
C ASP A 110 3.63 6.75 -12.02
N LEU A 111 2.87 5.67 -12.27
CA LEU A 111 1.42 5.75 -12.33
C LEU A 111 0.78 5.99 -10.95
N ARG A 112 1.37 5.46 -9.89
CA ARG A 112 0.97 5.72 -8.50
C ARG A 112 1.04 7.22 -8.20
N ASP A 113 2.17 7.85 -8.51
CA ASP A 113 2.38 9.28 -8.27
C ASP A 113 1.38 10.13 -9.09
N GLU A 114 1.11 9.74 -10.34
CA GLU A 114 0.08 10.40 -11.16
C GLU A 114 -1.32 10.27 -10.56
N VAL A 115 -1.71 9.05 -10.13
CA VAL A 115 -3.03 8.79 -9.52
C VAL A 115 -3.21 9.61 -8.24
N VAL A 116 -2.18 9.64 -7.37
CA VAL A 116 -2.22 10.44 -6.14
C VAL A 116 -2.37 11.93 -6.44
N THR A 117 -1.60 12.42 -7.40
CA THR A 117 -1.67 13.83 -7.82
C THR A 117 -3.07 14.16 -8.33
N LEU A 118 -3.64 13.33 -9.19
CA LEU A 118 -4.97 13.50 -9.75
C LEU A 118 -6.06 13.49 -8.66
N LEU A 119 -5.98 12.57 -7.69
CA LEU A 119 -6.93 12.49 -6.58
C LEU A 119 -6.87 13.74 -5.69
N ARG A 120 -5.67 14.28 -5.46
CA ARG A 120 -5.48 15.53 -4.70
C ARG A 120 -6.01 16.76 -5.47
N GLU A 121 -5.71 16.88 -6.76
CA GLU A 121 -6.20 17.97 -7.61
C GLU A 121 -7.73 18.00 -7.72
N THR A 122 -8.36 16.81 -7.72
CA THR A 122 -9.82 16.67 -7.76
C THR A 122 -10.49 16.71 -6.39
N GLU A 123 -9.71 16.81 -5.31
CA GLU A 123 -10.20 16.74 -3.91
C GLU A 123 -11.08 15.51 -3.65
N THR A 124 -10.82 14.41 -4.38
CA THR A 124 -11.59 13.17 -4.28
C THR A 124 -11.06 12.27 -3.17
N THR A 125 -11.90 11.89 -2.23
CA THR A 125 -11.55 10.89 -1.21
C THR A 125 -11.35 9.53 -1.87
N ALA A 126 -10.22 8.87 -1.60
CA ALA A 126 -9.93 7.53 -2.12
C ALA A 126 -9.80 6.50 -1.00
N ILE A 127 -10.31 5.30 -1.26
CA ILE A 127 -10.04 4.10 -0.46
C ILE A 127 -9.32 3.12 -1.37
N ILE A 128 -8.08 2.78 -0.99
CA ILE A 128 -7.21 1.89 -1.75
C ILE A 128 -7.12 0.57 -0.99
N VAL A 129 -7.46 -0.53 -1.65
CA VAL A 129 -7.19 -1.89 -1.16
C VAL A 129 -5.93 -2.36 -1.84
N THR A 130 -4.92 -2.74 -1.05
CA THR A 130 -3.66 -3.25 -1.56
C THR A 130 -3.05 -4.25 -0.58
N HIS A 131 -2.24 -5.16 -1.09
CA HIS A 131 -1.36 -6.02 -0.31
C HIS A 131 0.11 -5.56 -0.40
N ASP A 132 0.38 -4.48 -1.13
CA ASP A 132 1.71 -3.88 -1.23
C ASP A 132 1.94 -2.88 -0.09
N GLN A 133 2.95 -3.17 0.74
CA GLN A 133 3.33 -2.34 1.88
C GLN A 133 3.83 -0.95 1.45
N GLU A 134 4.60 -0.87 0.36
CA GLU A 134 5.12 0.39 -0.13
C GLU A 134 3.99 1.31 -0.61
N GLU A 135 2.97 0.74 -1.27
CA GLU A 135 1.78 1.49 -1.66
C GLU A 135 1.06 2.04 -0.43
N ALA A 136 0.74 1.19 0.54
CA ALA A 136 0.01 1.61 1.74
C ALA A 136 0.76 2.71 2.49
N LEU A 137 2.07 2.56 2.69
CA LEU A 137 2.87 3.49 3.48
C LEU A 137 3.23 4.80 2.75
N SER A 138 3.35 4.77 1.41
CA SER A 138 3.80 5.94 0.64
C SER A 138 2.67 6.82 0.11
N VAL A 139 1.47 6.26 -0.08
CA VAL A 139 0.35 6.91 -0.77
C VAL A 139 -0.73 7.40 0.18
N CYS A 140 -1.03 6.61 1.22
CA CYS A 140 -2.21 6.84 2.05
C CYS A 140 -1.94 7.82 3.18
N ASP A 141 -2.93 8.66 3.51
CA ASP A 141 -2.89 9.51 4.71
C ASP A 141 -3.20 8.69 5.97
N VAL A 142 -4.00 7.62 5.83
CA VAL A 142 -4.37 6.68 6.89
C VAL A 142 -4.30 5.27 6.34
N VAL A 143 -3.66 4.36 7.08
CA VAL A 143 -3.61 2.93 6.77
C VAL A 143 -4.45 2.17 7.78
N SER A 144 -5.26 1.23 7.30
CA SER A 144 -6.08 0.33 8.12
C SER A 144 -5.71 -1.11 7.82
N VAL A 145 -5.24 -1.84 8.84
CA VAL A 145 -4.94 -3.28 8.72
C VAL A 145 -6.17 -4.09 9.11
N LEU A 146 -6.54 -5.01 8.23
CA LEU A 146 -7.68 -5.91 8.41
C LEU A 146 -7.18 -7.32 8.70
N GLU A 147 -7.81 -7.98 9.68
CA GLU A 147 -7.65 -9.39 10.00
C GLU A 147 -9.03 -9.99 10.29
N ASP A 148 -9.35 -11.12 9.69
CA ASP A 148 -10.63 -11.82 9.84
C ASP A 148 -11.87 -10.91 9.66
N GLY A 149 -11.81 -10.00 8.68
CA GLY A 149 -12.91 -9.09 8.36
C GLY A 149 -13.10 -7.94 9.35
N LYS A 150 -12.13 -7.69 10.24
CA LYS A 150 -12.15 -6.60 11.22
C LYS A 150 -10.94 -5.70 11.05
N VAL A 151 -11.15 -4.41 11.22
CA VAL A 151 -10.05 -3.45 11.33
C VAL A 151 -9.41 -3.62 12.71
N ILE A 152 -8.14 -4.02 12.74
CA ILE A 152 -7.37 -4.21 13.98
C ILE A 152 -6.57 -2.99 14.38
N GLN A 153 -6.09 -2.21 13.41
CA GLN A 153 -5.46 -0.90 13.66
C GLN A 153 -5.72 0.02 12.48
N SER A 154 -5.94 1.30 12.78
CA SER A 154 -6.02 2.37 11.80
C SER A 154 -5.24 3.57 12.32
N ALA A 155 -4.22 4.00 11.57
CA ALA A 155 -3.32 5.07 11.97
C ALA A 155 -2.63 5.70 10.75
N THR A 156 -1.86 6.76 10.96
CA THR A 156 -0.97 7.28 9.92
C THR A 156 0.08 6.22 9.53
N PRO A 157 0.63 6.26 8.30
CA PRO A 157 1.67 5.33 7.86
C PRO A 157 2.84 5.22 8.85
N GLN A 158 3.32 6.36 9.35
CA GLN A 158 4.43 6.41 10.30
C GLN A 158 4.06 5.74 11.63
N GLU A 159 2.87 6.01 12.14
CA GLU A 159 2.43 5.48 13.43
C GLU A 159 2.20 3.96 13.37
N ILE A 160 1.57 3.45 12.30
CA ILE A 160 1.31 2.01 12.15
C ILE A 160 2.62 1.22 11.96
N TYR A 161 3.63 1.84 11.33
CA TYR A 161 4.94 1.24 11.13
C TYR A 161 5.77 1.19 12.43
N LEU A 162 5.77 2.30 13.19
CA LEU A 162 6.59 2.44 14.39
C LEU A 162 5.93 1.84 15.65
N ASN A 163 4.59 1.88 15.74
CA ASN A 163 3.83 1.46 16.90
C ASN A 163 2.73 0.45 16.56
N PRO A 164 3.08 -0.72 15.97
CA PRO A 164 2.11 -1.76 15.68
C PRO A 164 1.56 -2.34 16.99
N ILE A 165 0.23 -2.50 17.09
CA ILE A 165 -0.41 -3.02 18.31
C ILE A 165 -0.33 -4.55 18.42
N SER A 166 0.06 -5.25 17.36
CA SER A 166 0.18 -6.71 17.31
C SER A 166 1.23 -7.15 16.30
N GLN A 167 1.65 -8.42 16.43
CA GLN A 167 2.54 -9.05 15.45
C GLN A 167 1.93 -9.05 14.03
N THR A 168 0.63 -9.27 13.92
CA THR A 168 -0.08 -9.23 12.63
C THR A 168 0.09 -7.87 11.96
N VAL A 169 -0.12 -6.78 12.70
CA VAL A 169 0.10 -5.43 12.16
C VAL A 169 1.56 -5.20 11.81
N ALA A 170 2.49 -5.59 12.67
CA ALA A 170 3.92 -5.45 12.41
C ALA A 170 4.34 -6.13 11.11
N ASN A 171 3.84 -7.35 10.86
CA ASN A 171 4.11 -8.14 9.65
C ASN A 171 3.39 -7.60 8.40
N SER A 172 2.23 -6.97 8.56
CA SER A 172 1.49 -6.40 7.41
C SER A 172 2.15 -5.17 6.80
N VAL A 173 3.02 -4.50 7.54
CA VAL A 173 3.68 -3.26 7.10
C VAL A 173 5.22 -3.37 7.07
N GLY A 174 5.76 -4.58 7.10
CA GLY A 174 7.20 -4.85 7.01
C GLY A 174 7.54 -6.24 7.49
N ASP A 175 8.82 -6.60 7.45
CA ASP A 175 9.38 -7.89 7.89
C ASP A 175 10.18 -7.73 9.20
N PRO A 176 9.54 -7.52 10.36
CA PRO A 176 10.27 -7.31 11.60
C PRO A 176 10.90 -8.61 12.13
N ASN A 177 11.98 -8.46 12.90
CA ASN A 177 12.44 -9.51 13.78
C ASN A 177 11.53 -9.56 15.00
N ILE A 178 10.84 -10.68 15.21
CA ILE A 178 9.97 -10.89 16.37
C ILE A 178 10.68 -11.77 17.39
N LEU A 179 10.90 -11.24 18.59
CA LEU A 179 11.55 -11.93 19.69
C LEU A 179 10.60 -12.05 20.86
N LYS A 180 10.54 -13.23 21.47
CA LYS A 180 9.84 -13.42 22.71
C LYS A 180 10.69 -12.97 23.88
N GLY A 181 10.12 -12.16 24.78
CA GLY A 181 10.78 -11.66 25.95
C GLY A 181 9.88 -11.70 27.18
N PHE A 182 10.51 -11.49 28.33
CA PHE A 182 9.79 -11.29 29.59
C PHE A 182 10.30 -10.01 30.25
N SER A 183 9.42 -9.05 30.43
CA SER A 183 9.77 -7.77 31.05
C SER A 183 9.63 -7.83 32.56
N ILE A 184 10.64 -7.33 33.24
CA ILE A 184 10.67 -7.17 34.70
C ILE A 184 11.12 -5.74 35.02
N ASN A 185 10.35 -5.01 35.79
CA ASN A 185 10.65 -3.62 36.19
C ASN A 185 10.86 -2.71 34.96
N GLY A 186 10.08 -2.91 33.90
CA GLY A 186 10.15 -2.11 32.66
C GLY A 186 11.35 -2.42 31.76
N MET A 187 12.04 -3.54 31.95
CA MET A 187 13.16 -3.98 31.11
C MET A 187 12.89 -5.39 30.59
N VAL A 188 13.06 -5.58 29.27
CA VAL A 188 12.92 -6.88 28.61
C VAL A 188 14.26 -7.32 28.04
N GLU A 189 14.71 -8.51 28.43
CA GLU A 189 15.91 -9.15 27.88
C GLU A 189 15.53 -10.05 26.72
N THR A 190 16.27 -9.92 25.63
CA THR A 190 16.13 -10.75 24.41
C THR A 190 17.49 -11.21 23.92
N SER A 191 17.50 -12.08 22.91
CA SER A 191 18.75 -12.49 22.25
C SER A 191 19.45 -11.36 21.46
N LEU A 192 18.77 -10.25 21.15
CA LEU A 192 19.37 -9.09 20.48
C LEU A 192 19.69 -7.93 21.42
N GLY A 193 19.48 -8.11 22.73
CA GLY A 193 19.79 -7.08 23.72
C GLY A 193 18.65 -6.83 24.70
N THR A 194 18.80 -5.75 25.48
CA THR A 194 17.85 -5.34 26.50
C THR A 194 17.12 -4.08 26.06
N PHE A 195 15.81 -4.09 26.16
CA PHE A 195 14.93 -3.01 25.71
C PHE A 195 14.04 -2.52 26.85
N VAL A 196 13.60 -1.26 26.77
CA VAL A 196 12.63 -0.68 27.71
C VAL A 196 11.22 -1.10 27.29
N SER A 197 10.41 -1.50 28.28
CA SER A 197 9.01 -1.84 28.08
C SER A 197 8.12 -1.03 29.03
N ALA A 198 6.96 -0.61 28.55
CA ALA A 198 5.94 0.03 29.38
C ALA A 198 5.14 -1.00 30.23
N TYR A 199 5.28 -2.30 29.93
CA TYR A 199 4.52 -3.39 30.55
C TYR A 199 5.46 -4.43 31.12
N ASP A 200 5.10 -5.03 32.26
CA ASP A 200 5.76 -6.20 32.81
C ASP A 200 5.04 -7.50 32.38
N GLY A 201 5.81 -8.60 32.28
CA GLY A 201 5.31 -9.90 31.90
C GLY A 201 5.80 -10.38 30.54
N ALA A 202 5.17 -11.41 30.02
CA ALA A 202 5.49 -11.96 28.71
C ALA A 202 5.04 -11.02 27.59
N LEU A 203 5.92 -10.75 26.64
CA LEU A 203 5.64 -9.89 25.50
C LEU A 203 6.49 -10.28 24.27
N ASP A 204 6.05 -9.83 23.11
CA ASP A 204 6.82 -9.92 21.89
C ASP A 204 7.50 -8.58 21.61
N VAL A 205 8.81 -8.63 21.36
CA VAL A 205 9.61 -7.46 20.95
C VAL A 205 9.75 -7.47 19.45
N SER A 206 9.28 -6.42 18.78
CA SER A 206 9.40 -6.23 17.34
C SER A 206 10.55 -5.28 17.03
N ILE A 207 11.53 -5.74 16.25
CA ILE A 207 12.69 -4.94 15.85
C ILE A 207 12.75 -4.92 14.32
N ARG A 208 12.68 -3.73 13.73
CA ARG A 208 12.82 -3.56 12.29
C ARG A 208 14.23 -3.93 11.86
N PRO A 209 14.41 -4.61 10.69
CA PRO A 209 15.74 -4.98 10.19
C PRO A 209 16.71 -3.80 10.04
N GLU A 210 16.21 -2.63 9.65
CA GLU A 210 16.99 -1.39 9.50
C GLU A 210 17.37 -0.74 10.83
N CYS A 211 16.84 -1.22 11.97
CA CYS A 211 17.24 -0.79 13.31
C CYS A 211 18.35 -1.65 13.91
N ILE A 212 18.81 -2.66 13.19
CA ILE A 212 19.92 -3.53 13.61
C ILE A 212 21.17 -3.08 12.86
N GLU A 213 22.27 -3.00 13.58
CA GLU A 213 23.61 -2.71 13.02
C GLU A 213 24.54 -3.89 13.34
N LEU A 214 25.10 -4.52 12.30
CA LEU A 214 26.06 -5.58 12.42
C LEU A 214 27.48 -5.01 12.38
N ASN A 215 28.27 -5.38 13.39
CA ASN A 215 29.71 -5.10 13.44
C ASN A 215 30.49 -6.40 13.30
N LEU A 216 31.47 -6.43 12.40
CA LEU A 216 32.33 -7.59 12.19
C LEU A 216 33.24 -7.80 13.40
N ASP A 217 33.15 -9.00 13.98
CA ASP A 217 33.97 -9.42 15.12
C ASP A 217 34.29 -10.93 14.96
N SER A 218 35.56 -11.29 15.02
CA SER A 218 36.02 -12.70 14.94
C SER A 218 35.51 -13.57 16.08
N ASP A 219 35.26 -12.95 17.25
CA ASP A 219 34.77 -13.62 18.45
C ASP A 219 33.27 -13.37 18.66
N GLY A 220 32.59 -12.88 17.64
CA GLY A 220 31.17 -12.52 17.66
C GLY A 220 30.25 -13.71 17.93
N SER A 221 29.15 -13.44 18.63
CA SER A 221 28.16 -14.46 19.02
C SER A 221 27.18 -14.85 17.90
N TYR A 222 27.27 -14.19 16.77
CA TYR A 222 26.38 -14.37 15.62
C TYR A 222 27.20 -14.74 14.37
N VAL A 223 26.58 -15.53 13.48
CA VAL A 223 27.17 -15.96 12.22
C VAL A 223 26.28 -15.53 11.07
N VAL A 224 26.85 -14.87 10.06
CA VAL A 224 26.14 -14.53 8.83
C VAL A 224 25.81 -15.79 8.04
N LYS A 225 24.54 -15.96 7.70
CA LYS A 225 24.05 -17.11 6.94
C LYS A 225 23.84 -16.78 5.47
N GLU A 226 23.34 -15.59 5.19
CA GLU A 226 23.00 -15.17 3.85
C GLU A 226 23.10 -13.64 3.74
N CYS A 227 23.51 -13.17 2.58
CA CYS A 227 23.47 -11.76 2.22
C CYS A 227 22.80 -11.62 0.87
N THR A 228 21.63 -11.00 0.84
CA THR A 228 20.86 -10.76 -0.38
C THR A 228 20.98 -9.29 -0.78
N PHE A 229 21.53 -9.05 -1.97
CA PHE A 229 21.75 -7.71 -2.52
C PHE A 229 20.58 -7.26 -3.39
N TYR A 230 19.99 -6.11 -3.10
CA TYR A 230 18.87 -5.51 -3.84
C TYR A 230 19.25 -4.27 -4.66
N GLY A 231 20.54 -3.96 -4.80
CA GLY A 231 21.06 -2.80 -5.53
C GLY A 231 21.20 -1.56 -4.66
N HIS A 232 20.15 -1.02 -4.15
CA HIS A 232 20.15 0.16 -3.27
C HIS A 232 20.34 -0.18 -1.79
N ASP A 233 20.05 -1.42 -1.40
CA ASP A 233 20.23 -1.96 -0.07
C ASP A 233 20.57 -3.45 -0.11
N GLN A 234 20.82 -4.04 1.05
CA GLN A 234 21.02 -5.46 1.24
C GLN A 234 20.33 -5.93 2.52
N VAL A 235 19.93 -7.21 2.51
CA VAL A 235 19.39 -7.89 3.69
C VAL A 235 20.35 -8.99 4.09
N ILE A 236 20.83 -8.94 5.33
CA ILE A 236 21.73 -9.91 5.93
C ILE A 236 20.94 -10.77 6.93
N SER A 237 20.90 -12.08 6.67
CA SER A 237 20.39 -13.04 7.63
C SER A 237 21.54 -13.56 8.49
N PHE A 238 21.40 -13.46 9.81
CA PHE A 238 22.40 -13.91 10.76
C PHE A 238 21.76 -14.75 11.87
N GLN A 239 22.54 -15.65 12.45
CA GLN A 239 22.07 -16.64 13.41
C GLN A 239 22.93 -16.65 14.65
N ASN A 240 22.30 -16.77 15.83
CA ASN A 240 22.99 -16.97 17.10
C ASN A 240 23.28 -18.46 17.37
N SER A 241 24.01 -18.75 18.44
CA SER A 241 24.37 -20.11 18.87
C SER A 241 23.17 -20.99 19.26
N LYS A 242 21.99 -20.39 19.49
CA LYS A 242 20.74 -21.11 19.79
C LYS A 242 19.95 -21.48 18.53
N GLY A 243 20.40 -21.04 17.34
CA GLY A 243 19.71 -21.30 16.08
C GLY A 243 18.64 -20.29 15.74
N GLU A 244 18.49 -19.21 16.51
CA GLU A 244 17.55 -18.13 16.17
C GLU A 244 18.12 -17.29 15.02
N VAL A 245 17.31 -17.03 14.00
CA VAL A 245 17.68 -16.29 12.79
C VAL A 245 17.06 -14.90 12.83
N PHE A 246 17.87 -13.91 12.54
CA PHE A 246 17.50 -12.50 12.49
C PHE A 246 17.91 -11.88 11.15
N ARG A 247 17.33 -10.74 10.83
CA ARG A 247 17.60 -9.98 9.62
C ARG A 247 18.02 -8.56 9.98
N GLU A 248 19.04 -8.09 9.30
CA GLU A 248 19.44 -6.68 9.22
C GLU A 248 19.18 -6.18 7.80
N ARG A 249 18.81 -4.93 7.66
CA ARG A 249 18.72 -4.25 6.37
C ARG A 249 19.55 -2.98 6.40
N SER A 250 20.55 -2.91 5.52
CA SER A 250 21.52 -1.82 5.49
C SER A 250 21.88 -1.40 4.07
N LEU A 251 22.62 -0.30 3.97
CA LEU A 251 23.22 0.12 2.70
C LEU A 251 24.25 -0.92 2.25
N PRO A 252 24.41 -1.16 0.93
CA PRO A 252 25.24 -2.22 0.39
C PRO A 252 26.75 -1.81 0.32
N ASN A 253 27.26 -1.20 1.38
CA ASN A 253 28.62 -0.68 1.47
C ASN A 253 29.58 -1.62 2.23
N THR A 254 29.08 -2.70 2.80
CA THR A 254 29.86 -3.73 3.50
C THR A 254 29.58 -5.09 2.89
N ILE A 255 30.64 -5.84 2.57
CA ILE A 255 30.51 -7.22 2.11
C ILE A 255 30.68 -8.13 3.33
N TYR A 256 29.66 -8.95 3.58
CA TYR A 256 29.68 -9.95 4.63
C TYR A 256 30.00 -11.31 4.03
N GLU A 257 30.96 -12.00 4.60
CA GLU A 257 31.25 -13.40 4.25
C GLU A 257 30.33 -14.32 5.07
N THR A 258 29.78 -15.32 4.40
CA THR A 258 28.99 -16.38 5.07
C THR A 258 29.93 -17.35 5.79
N GLY A 259 29.64 -17.61 7.05
CA GLY A 259 30.42 -18.49 7.91
C GLY A 259 29.77 -19.86 8.17
#